data_bf75b608ea3b530bd39e3c831301616c
#
_entry.id   bf75b608ea3b530bd39e3c831301616c
#
_cell.length_a   1.000
_cell.length_b   1.000
_cell.length_c   1.000
_cell.angle_alpha   90.00
_cell.angle_beta   90.00
_cell.angle_gamma   90.00
#
_symmetry.space_group_name_H-M   'P 1'
#
loop_
_entity.id
_entity.type
_entity.pdbx_description
1 polymer ?
#
loop_
_entity_poly.entity_id
_entity_poly.type
_entity_poly.pdbx_seq_one_letter_code
_entity_poly.pdbx_strand_id
1 'polypeptide(L)'
;MAQSFAALKKSRSSSLSKLVTETSKINAPAEGSSEDNRFWKPTVDKAGNGYAVIRFLPEPKGEDLPWVRTFSHGFQGPSGKWYIENSLTTFNEKDPVSEYNSTLWNNGTEAGKEQARKQKRRLSYIANIFVVKDPSNPENEGTVRLYKFGKKIFDKLNEKMNPEFEDETATNPFDFWEGCDLKLKIRNVEGYRNYDKSEFAEVSPLENGDDDKLEKVYESMFSLNEFLDRKHFKTYAELQAKLNMVLGLEGASTVAPSVKTAEENVVEMPKQKEVSAPKIESSSNDDDENLSFFEKLAEDE
;
A
#
# COMPACT_ATOMS: atom_id res chain seq x y z
N MET A 1 -32.34 20.85 -26.54
CA MET A 1 -33.75 20.46 -26.66
C MET A 1 -34.45 20.76 -25.33
N ALA A 2 -35.43 21.64 -25.29
CA ALA A 2 -36.14 22.00 -24.06
C ALA A 2 -37.03 20.84 -23.61
N GLN A 3 -36.91 20.40 -22.39
CA GLN A 3 -37.81 19.39 -21.81
C GLN A 3 -39.25 19.94 -21.77
N SER A 4 -40.21 19.17 -22.26
CA SER A 4 -41.62 19.59 -22.22
C SER A 4 -42.11 19.59 -20.76
N PHE A 5 -43.06 20.50 -20.44
CA PHE A 5 -43.67 20.60 -19.11
C PHE A 5 -44.33 19.29 -18.65
N ALA A 6 -44.84 18.48 -19.57
CA ALA A 6 -45.41 17.16 -19.31
C ALA A 6 -44.32 16.15 -18.86
N ALA A 7 -43.09 16.22 -19.41
CA ALA A 7 -41.94 15.42 -18.99
C ALA A 7 -41.47 15.83 -17.62
N LEU A 8 -41.44 17.13 -17.29
CA LEU A 8 -41.09 17.65 -15.97
C LEU A 8 -42.05 17.13 -14.87
N LYS A 9 -43.35 17.08 -15.15
CA LYS A 9 -44.39 16.60 -14.24
C LYS A 9 -44.24 15.09 -13.95
N LYS A 10 -43.77 14.31 -14.93
CA LYS A 10 -43.56 12.85 -14.81
C LYS A 10 -42.27 12.48 -14.07
N SER A 11 -41.27 13.36 -14.12
CA SER A 11 -39.97 13.16 -13.46
C SER A 11 -39.88 13.70 -12.03
N ARG A 12 -40.94 14.25 -11.45
CA ARG A 12 -40.94 14.89 -10.12
C ARG A 12 -40.45 13.98 -8.99
N SER A 13 -40.86 12.72 -8.97
CA SER A 13 -40.42 11.76 -7.92
C SER A 13 -38.95 11.39 -8.08
N SER A 14 -38.47 11.20 -9.32
CA SER A 14 -37.06 10.91 -9.59
C SER A 14 -36.16 12.14 -9.38
N SER A 15 -36.69 13.34 -9.61
CA SER A 15 -35.98 14.59 -9.31
C SER A 15 -35.83 14.82 -7.81
N LEU A 16 -36.88 14.52 -7.02
CA LEU A 16 -36.79 14.63 -5.57
C LEU A 16 -35.73 13.65 -4.99
N SER A 17 -35.73 12.40 -5.45
CA SER A 17 -34.72 11.40 -5.01
C SER A 17 -33.29 11.84 -5.37
N LYS A 18 -33.07 12.40 -6.55
CA LYS A 18 -31.80 12.96 -6.96
C LYS A 18 -31.39 14.16 -6.11
N LEU A 19 -32.32 15.09 -5.83
CA LEU A 19 -32.08 16.25 -4.99
C LEU A 19 -31.74 15.83 -3.54
N VAL A 20 -32.46 14.86 -2.98
CA VAL A 20 -32.19 14.32 -1.64
C VAL A 20 -30.81 13.67 -1.60
N THR A 21 -30.45 12.90 -2.64
CA THR A 21 -29.12 12.28 -2.75
C THR A 21 -27.99 13.33 -2.86
N GLU A 22 -28.19 14.37 -3.67
CA GLU A 22 -27.18 15.46 -3.78
C GLU A 22 -27.12 16.33 -2.52
N THR A 23 -28.26 16.59 -1.86
CA THR A 23 -28.29 17.34 -0.60
C THR A 23 -27.61 16.56 0.53
N SER A 24 -27.78 15.22 0.56
CA SER A 24 -27.05 14.38 1.54
C SER A 24 -25.54 14.37 1.27
N LYS A 25 -25.09 14.43 0.01
CA LYS A 25 -23.68 14.58 -0.33
C LYS A 25 -23.11 15.95 0.09
N ILE A 26 -23.91 17.03 -0.04
CA ILE A 26 -23.48 18.39 0.35
C ILE A 26 -23.44 18.54 1.86
N ASN A 27 -24.34 17.87 2.59
CA ASN A 27 -24.43 17.92 4.03
C ASN A 27 -23.60 16.81 4.72
N ALA A 28 -22.97 15.91 3.97
CA ALA A 28 -21.98 15.03 4.52
C ALA A 28 -20.81 15.88 5.05
N PRO A 29 -20.32 15.65 6.29
CA PRO A 29 -19.11 16.31 6.77
C PRO A 29 -18.03 16.06 5.72
N ALA A 30 -17.20 17.09 5.44
CA ALA A 30 -16.14 17.01 4.45
C ALA A 30 -15.34 15.73 4.70
N GLU A 31 -15.43 14.78 3.79
CA GLU A 31 -14.84 13.46 3.91
C GLU A 31 -13.33 13.60 4.14
N GLY A 32 -12.92 13.42 5.40
CA GLY A 32 -11.61 12.87 5.65
C GLY A 32 -11.59 11.52 4.97
N SER A 33 -10.74 11.34 3.96
CA SER A 33 -10.57 10.19 3.06
C SER A 33 -11.62 9.09 3.25
N SER A 34 -12.66 9.06 2.40
CA SER A 34 -13.60 7.95 2.41
C SER A 34 -12.79 6.66 2.25
N GLU A 35 -12.88 5.78 3.23
CA GLU A 35 -12.23 4.48 3.13
C GLU A 35 -12.74 3.80 1.85
N ASP A 36 -11.82 3.33 1.05
CA ASP A 36 -12.18 2.59 -0.16
C ASP A 36 -12.76 1.23 0.25
N ASN A 37 -14.07 1.11 0.19
CA ASN A 37 -14.83 -0.08 0.61
C ASN A 37 -14.44 -1.37 -0.16
N ARG A 38 -13.62 -1.27 -1.20
CA ARG A 38 -13.08 -2.44 -1.90
C ARG A 38 -12.00 -3.14 -1.09
N PHE A 39 -11.31 -2.40 -0.19
CA PHE A 39 -10.27 -2.95 0.65
C PHE A 39 -10.85 -3.75 1.80
N TRP A 40 -10.37 -4.98 1.92
CA TRP A 40 -10.57 -5.79 3.11
C TRP A 40 -9.47 -5.50 4.13
N LYS A 41 -9.86 -5.35 5.39
CA LYS A 41 -8.95 -5.21 6.52
C LYS A 41 -9.25 -6.31 7.53
N PRO A 42 -8.23 -7.04 8.02
CA PRO A 42 -8.45 -8.03 9.06
C PRO A 42 -8.84 -7.33 10.38
N THR A 43 -9.94 -7.76 10.97
CA THR A 43 -10.39 -7.28 12.28
C THR A 43 -9.64 -8.00 13.39
N VAL A 44 -9.31 -7.28 14.45
CA VAL A 44 -8.68 -7.81 15.65
C VAL A 44 -9.56 -7.57 16.87
N ASP A 45 -9.47 -8.46 17.85
CA ASP A 45 -10.14 -8.31 19.14
C ASP A 45 -9.46 -7.25 20.03
N LYS A 46 -10.00 -7.02 21.22
CA LYS A 46 -9.44 -6.06 22.19
C LYS A 46 -8.02 -6.41 22.66
N ALA A 47 -7.60 -7.65 22.50
CA ALA A 47 -6.24 -8.11 22.81
C ALA A 47 -5.28 -7.96 21.60
N GLY A 48 -5.79 -7.54 20.45
CA GLY A 48 -5.04 -7.41 19.21
C GLY A 48 -4.86 -8.72 18.45
N ASN A 49 -5.67 -9.75 18.72
CA ASN A 49 -5.64 -11.02 18.02
C ASN A 49 -6.71 -11.04 16.91
N GLY A 50 -6.35 -11.53 15.74
CA GLY A 50 -7.25 -11.70 14.61
C GLY A 50 -7.04 -13.02 13.88
N TYR A 51 -8.09 -13.47 13.20
CA TYR A 51 -8.05 -14.68 12.39
C TYR A 51 -8.96 -14.53 11.18
N ALA A 52 -8.43 -14.88 10.02
CA ALA A 52 -9.21 -15.00 8.80
C ALA A 52 -8.56 -16.06 7.88
N VAL A 53 -9.29 -16.55 6.91
CA VAL A 53 -8.76 -17.38 5.82
C VAL A 53 -9.03 -16.67 4.51
N ILE A 54 -7.99 -16.44 3.75
CA ILE A 54 -8.06 -15.75 2.46
C ILE A 54 -7.33 -16.56 1.39
N ARG A 55 -7.80 -16.49 0.15
CA ARG A 55 -7.09 -16.99 -1.03
C ARG A 55 -6.61 -15.80 -1.85
N PHE A 56 -5.34 -15.73 -2.15
CA PHE A 56 -4.81 -14.81 -3.15
C PHE A 56 -5.28 -15.24 -4.53
N LEU A 57 -5.61 -14.27 -5.38
CA LEU A 57 -6.14 -14.50 -6.70
C LEU A 57 -5.09 -14.22 -7.78
N PRO A 58 -5.21 -14.82 -8.98
CA PRO A 58 -4.27 -14.60 -10.07
C PRO A 58 -4.30 -13.13 -10.56
N GLU A 59 -3.56 -12.86 -11.61
CA GLU A 59 -3.55 -11.56 -12.26
C GLU A 59 -4.94 -11.20 -12.82
N PRO A 60 -5.39 -9.94 -12.64
CA PRO A 60 -6.61 -9.44 -13.25
C PRO A 60 -6.49 -9.40 -14.78
N LYS A 61 -7.61 -9.39 -15.46
CA LYS A 61 -7.66 -9.37 -16.92
C LYS A 61 -6.83 -8.23 -17.53
N GLY A 62 -5.82 -8.60 -18.32
CA GLY A 62 -4.94 -7.66 -19.02
C GLY A 62 -3.81 -7.10 -18.16
N GLU A 63 -3.56 -7.69 -17.00
CA GLU A 63 -2.42 -7.37 -16.14
C GLU A 63 -1.45 -8.56 -16.07
N ASP A 64 -0.16 -8.28 -15.83
CA ASP A 64 0.89 -9.30 -15.89
C ASP A 64 1.21 -9.93 -14.53
N LEU A 65 0.81 -9.29 -13.43
CA LEU A 65 1.14 -9.71 -12.07
C LEU A 65 -0.09 -9.71 -11.16
N PRO A 66 -0.19 -10.67 -10.24
CA PRO A 66 -1.28 -10.75 -9.27
C PRO A 66 -1.13 -9.76 -8.10
N TRP A 67 -0.13 -8.89 -8.12
CA TRP A 67 0.06 -7.81 -7.13
C TRP A 67 0.71 -6.58 -7.75
N VAL A 68 0.49 -5.44 -7.10
CA VAL A 68 1.27 -4.22 -7.33
C VAL A 68 2.03 -3.84 -6.06
N ARG A 69 3.20 -3.25 -6.25
CA ARG A 69 4.06 -2.75 -5.18
C ARG A 69 4.02 -1.23 -5.16
N THR A 70 3.75 -0.65 -4.00
CA THR A 70 3.70 0.80 -3.81
C THR A 70 4.57 1.22 -2.64
N PHE A 71 5.11 2.43 -2.72
CA PHE A 71 5.80 3.08 -1.61
C PHE A 71 5.03 4.33 -1.20
N SER A 72 4.97 4.59 0.10
CA SER A 72 4.37 5.80 0.66
C SER A 72 5.20 6.32 1.82
N HIS A 73 5.03 7.58 2.16
CA HIS A 73 5.55 8.19 3.38
C HIS A 73 4.39 8.58 4.28
N GLY A 74 4.58 8.40 5.58
CA GLY A 74 3.59 8.81 6.54
C GLY A 74 4.27 9.12 7.88
N PHE A 75 4.41 10.40 8.22
CA PHE A 75 5.03 10.85 9.45
C PHE A 75 4.51 12.24 9.85
N GLN A 76 4.60 12.55 11.14
CA GLN A 76 4.31 13.87 11.66
C GLN A 76 5.61 14.65 11.78
N GLY A 77 5.62 15.88 11.28
CA GLY A 77 6.77 16.78 11.37
C GLY A 77 6.77 17.60 12.67
N PRO A 78 7.87 18.35 12.93
CA PRO A 78 7.97 19.24 14.08
C PRO A 78 6.89 20.33 14.14
N SER A 79 6.31 20.68 12.98
CA SER A 79 5.20 21.61 12.88
C SER A 79 3.86 21.05 13.40
N GLY A 80 3.81 19.77 13.80
CA GLY A 80 2.59 19.06 14.15
C GLY A 80 1.75 18.63 12.95
N LYS A 81 2.14 19.00 11.73
CA LYS A 81 1.45 18.64 10.49
C LYS A 81 1.88 17.24 10.02
N TRP A 82 0.95 16.53 9.40
CA TRP A 82 1.19 15.20 8.81
C TRP A 82 1.67 15.28 7.37
N TYR A 83 2.68 14.47 7.06
CA TYR A 83 3.10 14.14 5.71
C TYR A 83 2.59 12.74 5.37
N ILE A 84 1.52 12.64 4.61
CA ILE A 84 0.96 11.37 4.14
C ILE A 84 0.84 11.48 2.62
N GLU A 85 1.72 10.80 1.87
CA GLU A 85 1.77 10.86 0.42
C GLU A 85 2.36 9.59 -0.20
N ASN A 86 1.92 9.25 -1.40
CA ASN A 86 2.57 8.22 -2.19
C ASN A 86 3.95 8.70 -2.65
N SER A 87 4.92 7.80 -2.60
CA SER A 87 6.31 8.11 -2.96
C SER A 87 6.58 7.84 -4.44
N LEU A 88 7.27 8.77 -5.10
CA LEU A 88 7.72 8.63 -6.48
C LEU A 88 8.71 7.47 -6.68
N THR A 89 9.31 6.96 -5.59
CA THR A 89 10.15 5.75 -5.65
C THR A 89 9.36 4.50 -6.06
N THR A 90 8.03 4.53 -6.06
CA THR A 90 7.19 3.49 -6.67
C THR A 90 7.53 3.29 -8.15
N PHE A 91 7.89 4.35 -8.85
CA PHE A 91 8.32 4.34 -10.26
C PHE A 91 9.84 4.41 -10.44
N ASN A 92 10.61 4.17 -9.37
CA ASN A 92 12.05 4.34 -9.34
C ASN A 92 12.51 5.78 -9.64
N GLU A 93 11.66 6.76 -9.39
CA GLU A 93 11.96 8.19 -9.56
C GLU A 93 12.49 8.80 -8.26
N LYS A 94 13.12 9.95 -8.37
CA LYS A 94 13.57 10.74 -7.22
C LYS A 94 12.39 11.20 -6.40
N ASP A 95 12.54 11.14 -5.08
CA ASP A 95 11.54 11.52 -4.11
C ASP A 95 12.16 12.44 -3.06
N PRO A 96 11.55 13.61 -2.76
CA PRO A 96 12.17 14.61 -1.90
C PRO A 96 12.37 14.14 -0.46
N VAL A 97 11.47 13.28 0.06
CA VAL A 97 11.64 12.72 1.42
C VAL A 97 12.79 11.73 1.45
N SER A 98 12.92 10.90 0.41
CA SER A 98 14.00 9.92 0.30
C SER A 98 15.37 10.61 0.20
N GLU A 99 15.46 11.70 -0.57
CA GLU A 99 16.69 12.50 -0.69
C GLU A 99 17.03 13.20 0.65
N TYR A 100 16.03 13.80 1.30
CA TYR A 100 16.20 14.44 2.60
C TYR A 100 16.67 13.42 3.67
N ASN A 101 16.04 12.24 3.72
CA ASN A 101 16.44 11.18 4.65
C ASN A 101 17.86 10.68 4.39
N SER A 102 18.28 10.59 3.13
CA SER A 102 19.65 10.23 2.78
C SER A 102 20.65 11.27 3.32
N THR A 103 20.31 12.56 3.24
CA THR A 103 21.11 13.63 3.81
C THR A 103 21.20 13.52 5.34
N LEU A 104 20.07 13.30 6.02
CA LEU A 104 20.04 13.10 7.46
C LEU A 104 20.88 11.89 7.91
N TRP A 105 20.79 10.80 7.18
CA TRP A 105 21.55 9.58 7.47
C TRP A 105 23.05 9.78 7.32
N ASN A 106 23.44 10.46 6.24
CA ASN A 106 24.84 10.72 5.91
C ASN A 106 25.51 11.76 6.82
N ASN A 107 24.72 12.64 7.47
CA ASN A 107 25.23 13.56 8.48
C ASN A 107 25.81 12.85 9.73
N GLY A 108 25.55 11.57 9.89
CA GLY A 108 26.16 10.71 10.91
C GLY A 108 25.69 10.95 12.35
N THR A 109 24.82 11.94 12.59
CA THR A 109 24.29 12.23 13.93
C THR A 109 23.19 11.23 14.31
N GLU A 110 23.13 10.77 15.55
CA GLU A 110 22.07 9.87 16.00
C GLU A 110 20.67 10.49 15.88
N ALA A 111 20.54 11.78 16.18
CA ALA A 111 19.27 12.50 15.98
C ALA A 111 18.81 12.52 14.50
N GLY A 112 19.74 12.70 13.56
CA GLY A 112 19.45 12.65 12.12
C GLY A 112 19.03 11.25 11.67
N LYS A 113 19.73 10.22 12.15
CA LYS A 113 19.38 8.83 11.85
C LYS A 113 18.00 8.43 12.41
N GLU A 114 17.69 8.86 13.65
CA GLU A 114 16.39 8.61 14.25
C GLU A 114 15.27 9.29 13.46
N GLN A 115 15.47 10.54 13.06
CA GLN A 115 14.51 11.26 12.21
C GLN A 115 14.33 10.54 10.87
N ALA A 116 15.42 10.11 10.22
CA ALA A 116 15.37 9.38 8.96
C ALA A 116 14.61 8.05 9.10
N ARG A 117 14.77 7.33 10.23
CA ARG A 117 13.99 6.11 10.53
C ARG A 117 12.50 6.41 10.62
N LYS A 118 12.09 7.46 11.35
CA LYS A 118 10.68 7.87 11.48
C LYS A 118 10.05 8.29 10.15
N GLN A 119 10.84 8.80 9.22
CA GLN A 119 10.40 9.29 7.90
C GLN A 119 10.63 8.28 6.77
N LYS A 120 11.10 7.07 7.10
CA LYS A 120 11.37 6.01 6.13
C LYS A 120 10.11 5.71 5.30
N ARG A 121 10.32 5.48 4.00
CA ARG A 121 9.23 5.04 3.11
C ARG A 121 8.70 3.68 3.54
N ARG A 122 7.42 3.48 3.37
CA ARG A 122 6.74 2.21 3.63
C ARG A 122 6.52 1.47 2.34
N LEU A 123 6.84 0.20 2.37
CA LEU A 123 6.56 -0.74 1.30
C LEU A 123 5.20 -1.39 1.57
N SER A 124 4.33 -1.35 0.57
CA SER A 124 3.05 -2.07 0.60
C SER A 124 2.84 -2.81 -0.70
N TYR A 125 2.15 -3.93 -0.61
CA TYR A 125 1.66 -4.70 -1.74
C TYR A 125 0.14 -4.66 -1.73
N ILE A 126 -0.46 -4.66 -2.90
CA ILE A 126 -1.92 -4.75 -3.07
C ILE A 126 -2.20 -5.90 -4.02
N ALA A 127 -3.11 -6.78 -3.66
CA ALA A 127 -3.54 -7.91 -4.45
C ALA A 127 -5.05 -8.12 -4.31
N ASN A 128 -5.65 -8.80 -5.28
CA ASN A 128 -7.00 -9.33 -5.13
C ASN A 128 -6.96 -10.58 -4.25
N ILE A 129 -7.93 -10.69 -3.36
CA ILE A 129 -8.15 -11.86 -2.52
C ILE A 129 -9.62 -12.30 -2.59
N PHE A 130 -9.84 -13.59 -2.39
CA PHE A 130 -11.16 -14.14 -2.07
C PHE A 130 -11.20 -14.38 -0.56
N VAL A 131 -12.20 -13.85 0.12
CA VAL A 131 -12.37 -14.04 1.56
C VAL A 131 -13.05 -15.37 1.79
N VAL A 132 -12.28 -16.40 2.21
CA VAL A 132 -12.80 -17.74 2.46
C VAL A 132 -13.51 -17.80 3.82
N LYS A 133 -12.91 -17.15 4.83
CA LYS A 133 -13.49 -17.11 6.19
C LYS A 133 -13.08 -15.83 6.89
N ASP A 134 -14.07 -15.10 7.41
CA ASP A 134 -13.88 -13.91 8.25
C ASP A 134 -14.88 -13.93 9.41
N PRO A 135 -14.54 -14.60 10.53
CA PRO A 135 -15.46 -14.75 11.66
C PRO A 135 -15.90 -13.43 12.29
N SER A 136 -15.11 -12.37 12.12
CA SER A 136 -15.42 -11.03 12.64
C SER A 136 -16.41 -10.28 11.77
N ASN A 137 -16.36 -10.52 10.45
CA ASN A 137 -17.23 -9.88 9.46
C ASN A 137 -17.69 -10.92 8.43
N PRO A 138 -18.64 -11.80 8.79
CA PRO A 138 -19.09 -12.88 7.91
C PRO A 138 -19.68 -12.42 6.57
N GLU A 139 -20.09 -11.15 6.47
CA GLU A 139 -20.59 -10.54 5.24
C GLU A 139 -19.51 -10.40 4.15
N ASN A 140 -18.25 -10.48 4.52
CA ASN A 140 -17.14 -10.49 3.56
C ASN A 140 -16.90 -11.87 2.96
N GLU A 141 -17.33 -12.94 3.61
CA GLU A 141 -17.08 -14.31 3.15
C GLU A 141 -17.71 -14.55 1.77
N GLY A 142 -16.99 -15.24 0.90
CA GLY A 142 -17.43 -15.51 -0.46
C GLY A 142 -17.31 -14.31 -1.41
N THR A 143 -16.62 -13.23 -1.01
CA THR A 143 -16.47 -12.02 -1.85
C THR A 143 -15.01 -11.80 -2.27
N VAL A 144 -14.83 -11.19 -3.45
CA VAL A 144 -13.54 -10.67 -3.90
C VAL A 144 -13.31 -9.29 -3.30
N ARG A 145 -12.12 -9.09 -2.73
CA ARG A 145 -11.70 -7.85 -2.11
C ARG A 145 -10.26 -7.51 -2.49
N LEU A 146 -9.89 -6.25 -2.33
CA LEU A 146 -8.49 -5.81 -2.34
C LEU A 146 -7.89 -5.99 -0.95
N TYR A 147 -6.66 -6.48 -0.89
CA TYR A 147 -5.91 -6.58 0.35
C TYR A 147 -4.58 -5.84 0.23
N LYS A 148 -4.35 -4.90 1.15
CA LYS A 148 -3.07 -4.19 1.27
C LYS A 148 -2.28 -4.82 2.41
N PHE A 149 -1.06 -5.29 2.12
CA PHE A 149 -0.22 -6.01 3.07
C PHE A 149 1.24 -5.61 2.96
N GLY A 150 2.00 -5.89 4.01
CA GLY A 150 3.41 -5.55 4.12
C GLY A 150 4.33 -6.69 3.70
N LYS A 151 5.63 -6.43 3.88
CA LYS A 151 6.72 -7.35 3.51
C LYS A 151 6.57 -8.73 4.14
N LYS A 152 6.18 -8.85 5.41
CA LYS A 152 6.09 -10.15 6.10
C LYS A 152 5.12 -11.14 5.45
N ILE A 153 3.98 -10.65 4.96
CA ILE A 153 3.04 -11.50 4.20
C ILE A 153 3.60 -11.80 2.82
N PHE A 154 4.25 -10.82 2.17
CA PHE A 154 4.88 -11.05 0.87
C PHE A 154 6.03 -12.07 0.95
N ASP A 155 6.82 -12.03 2.02
CA ASP A 155 7.90 -13.02 2.24
C ASP A 155 7.33 -14.44 2.36
N LYS A 156 6.19 -14.62 3.06
CA LYS A 156 5.51 -15.93 3.11
C LYS A 156 4.98 -16.40 1.74
N LEU A 157 4.49 -15.47 0.92
CA LEU A 157 4.11 -15.78 -0.47
C LEU A 157 5.32 -16.23 -1.29
N ASN A 158 6.43 -15.49 -1.15
CA ASN A 158 7.66 -15.81 -1.86
C ASN A 158 8.26 -17.15 -1.41
N GLU A 159 8.28 -17.42 -0.12
CA GLU A 159 8.72 -18.69 0.47
C GLU A 159 7.87 -19.86 -0.07
N LYS A 160 6.56 -19.69 -0.19
CA LYS A 160 5.67 -20.73 -0.75
C LYS A 160 5.91 -20.98 -2.23
N MET A 161 6.27 -19.95 -3.00
CA MET A 161 6.63 -20.08 -4.42
C MET A 161 8.06 -20.58 -4.63
N ASN A 162 8.97 -20.23 -3.74
CA ASN A 162 10.39 -20.55 -3.84
C ASN A 162 10.88 -21.08 -2.47
N PRO A 163 10.53 -22.31 -2.09
CA PRO A 163 10.93 -22.89 -0.82
C PRO A 163 12.45 -23.03 -0.73
N GLU A 164 12.98 -22.87 0.48
CA GLU A 164 14.43 -22.99 0.75
C GLU A 164 14.88 -24.45 0.88
N PHE A 165 13.96 -25.37 1.24
CA PHE A 165 14.27 -26.75 1.53
C PHE A 165 13.80 -27.70 0.40
N GLU A 166 14.61 -28.72 0.10
CA GLU A 166 14.34 -29.68 -0.99
C GLU A 166 13.12 -30.59 -0.74
N ASP A 167 12.68 -30.73 0.50
CA ASP A 167 11.49 -31.50 0.89
C ASP A 167 10.20 -30.71 0.77
N GLU A 168 10.28 -29.43 0.50
CA GLU A 168 9.13 -28.55 0.28
C GLU A 168 8.79 -28.46 -1.22
N THR A 169 7.51 -28.47 -1.53
CA THR A 169 7.03 -28.32 -2.91
C THR A 169 6.68 -26.88 -3.21
N ALA A 170 7.33 -26.31 -4.24
CA ALA A 170 6.98 -25.00 -4.76
C ALA A 170 5.51 -24.98 -5.19
N THR A 171 4.77 -24.00 -4.71
CA THR A 171 3.33 -23.85 -5.00
C THR A 171 3.05 -22.41 -5.39
N ASN A 172 2.25 -22.18 -6.42
CA ASN A 172 1.74 -20.85 -6.73
C ASN A 172 0.49 -20.55 -5.88
N PRO A 173 0.57 -19.71 -4.84
CA PRO A 173 -0.58 -19.44 -3.97
C PRO A 173 -1.68 -18.61 -4.65
N PHE A 174 -1.41 -18.07 -5.85
CA PHE A 174 -2.36 -17.28 -6.64
C PHE A 174 -3.19 -18.14 -7.62
N ASP A 175 -2.90 -19.42 -7.73
CA ASP A 175 -3.59 -20.30 -8.65
C ASP A 175 -4.99 -20.69 -8.13
N PHE A 176 -6.00 -20.73 -9.03
CA PHE A 176 -7.35 -21.12 -8.69
C PHE A 176 -7.50 -22.61 -8.35
N TRP A 177 -6.76 -23.47 -9.04
CA TRP A 177 -6.90 -24.93 -8.98
C TRP A 177 -5.84 -25.59 -8.11
N GLU A 178 -4.59 -25.13 -8.22
CA GLU A 178 -3.44 -25.69 -7.50
C GLU A 178 -2.86 -24.72 -6.46
N GLY A 179 -3.61 -23.69 -6.12
CA GLY A 179 -3.21 -22.74 -5.10
C GLY A 179 -3.54 -23.21 -3.66
N CYS A 180 -3.31 -22.34 -2.71
CA CYS A 180 -3.54 -22.63 -1.27
C CYS A 180 -4.05 -21.41 -0.51
N ASP A 181 -4.88 -21.66 0.49
CA ASP A 181 -5.43 -20.62 1.34
C ASP A 181 -4.39 -20.15 2.36
N LEU A 182 -4.33 -18.86 2.61
CA LEU A 182 -3.58 -18.29 3.73
C LEU A 182 -4.48 -18.23 4.98
N LYS A 183 -4.12 -18.98 6.01
CA LYS A 183 -4.68 -18.84 7.37
C LYS A 183 -3.99 -17.66 8.05
N LEU A 184 -4.55 -16.48 7.90
CA LEU A 184 -4.03 -15.25 8.48
C LEU A 184 -4.29 -15.27 9.99
N LYS A 185 -3.21 -15.25 10.78
CA LYS A 185 -3.25 -15.23 12.24
C LYS A 185 -2.48 -14.01 12.73
N ILE A 186 -3.20 -13.09 13.36
CA ILE A 186 -2.65 -11.85 13.88
C ILE A 186 -2.53 -11.96 15.38
N ARG A 187 -1.42 -11.52 15.94
CA ARG A 187 -1.17 -11.38 17.37
C ARG A 187 -0.63 -10.00 17.67
N ASN A 188 -0.93 -9.50 18.85
CA ASN A 188 -0.21 -8.36 19.37
C ASN A 188 1.06 -8.85 20.10
N VAL A 189 2.22 -8.37 19.70
CA VAL A 189 3.50 -8.62 20.36
C VAL A 189 4.13 -7.26 20.65
N GLU A 190 4.25 -6.91 21.92
CA GLU A 190 4.84 -5.64 22.37
C GLU A 190 4.16 -4.37 21.80
N GLY A 191 2.85 -4.45 21.54
CA GLY A 191 2.08 -3.34 20.95
C GLY A 191 2.00 -3.36 19.42
N TYR A 192 2.68 -4.29 18.76
CA TYR A 192 2.73 -4.38 17.30
C TYR A 192 2.01 -5.61 16.76
N ARG A 193 1.41 -5.47 15.57
CA ARG A 193 0.80 -6.60 14.85
C ARG A 193 1.88 -7.56 14.36
N ASN A 194 1.73 -8.83 14.70
CA ASN A 194 2.63 -9.89 14.32
C ASN A 194 1.88 -10.98 13.55
N TYR A 195 2.42 -11.38 12.40
CA TYR A 195 1.85 -12.35 11.46
C TYR A 195 2.60 -13.69 11.42
N ASP A 196 3.58 -13.92 12.30
CA ASP A 196 4.49 -15.07 12.25
C ASP A 196 3.76 -16.41 12.30
N LYS A 197 2.61 -16.46 12.97
CA LYS A 197 1.76 -17.66 13.07
C LYS A 197 0.86 -17.90 11.87
N SER A 198 0.85 -16.96 10.91
CA SER A 198 0.12 -17.17 9.66
C SER A 198 0.82 -18.24 8.83
N GLU A 199 0.04 -19.13 8.23
CA GLU A 199 0.51 -20.28 7.49
C GLU A 199 -0.38 -20.57 6.27
N PHE A 200 0.18 -21.15 5.24
CA PHE A 200 -0.59 -21.67 4.12
C PHE A 200 -1.22 -23.02 4.47
N ALA A 201 -2.44 -23.24 4.00
CA ALA A 201 -3.10 -24.53 4.02
C ALA A 201 -2.49 -25.46 2.96
N GLU A 202 -2.95 -26.70 2.94
CA GLU A 202 -2.66 -27.61 1.84
C GLU A 202 -3.24 -27.09 0.53
N VAL A 203 -2.62 -27.49 -0.57
CA VAL A 203 -3.09 -27.18 -1.92
C VAL A 203 -4.51 -27.68 -2.12
N SER A 204 -5.38 -26.81 -2.58
CA SER A 204 -6.79 -27.14 -2.84
C SER A 204 -7.39 -26.18 -3.87
N PRO A 205 -8.29 -26.66 -4.73
CA PRO A 205 -8.98 -25.78 -5.66
C PRO A 205 -9.91 -24.82 -4.92
N LEU A 206 -9.94 -23.54 -5.34
CA LEU A 206 -10.91 -22.57 -4.85
C LEU A 206 -12.32 -23.00 -5.29
N GLU A 207 -13.34 -22.78 -4.44
CA GLU A 207 -14.75 -23.12 -4.73
C GLU A 207 -14.94 -24.58 -5.25
N ASN A 208 -14.12 -25.53 -4.77
CA ASN A 208 -14.07 -26.92 -5.18
C ASN A 208 -13.79 -27.12 -6.69
N GLY A 209 -13.19 -26.14 -7.36
CA GLY A 209 -12.88 -26.19 -8.78
C GLY A 209 -14.10 -26.05 -9.70
N ASP A 210 -15.16 -25.42 -9.22
CA ASP A 210 -16.37 -25.14 -10.02
C ASP A 210 -16.07 -23.98 -10.99
N ASP A 211 -15.94 -24.29 -12.27
CA ASP A 211 -15.54 -23.33 -13.31
C ASP A 211 -16.52 -22.14 -13.42
N ASP A 212 -17.82 -22.36 -13.27
CA ASP A 212 -18.82 -21.28 -13.34
C ASP A 212 -18.67 -20.28 -12.17
N LYS A 213 -18.24 -20.76 -11.01
CA LYS A 213 -17.97 -19.92 -9.86
C LYS A 213 -16.62 -19.23 -9.99
N LEU A 214 -15.60 -19.93 -10.45
CA LEU A 214 -14.28 -19.37 -10.67
C LEU A 214 -14.30 -18.26 -11.72
N GLU A 215 -15.09 -18.40 -12.78
CA GLU A 215 -15.29 -17.35 -13.78
C GLU A 215 -15.91 -16.10 -13.15
N LYS A 216 -16.93 -16.23 -12.29
CA LYS A 216 -17.53 -15.10 -11.57
C LYS A 216 -16.54 -14.43 -10.62
N VAL A 217 -15.72 -15.20 -9.91
CA VAL A 217 -14.64 -14.68 -9.07
C VAL A 217 -13.66 -13.87 -9.92
N TYR A 218 -13.22 -14.42 -11.05
CA TYR A 218 -12.29 -13.76 -11.97
C TYR A 218 -12.87 -12.45 -12.55
N GLU A 219 -14.12 -12.46 -12.97
CA GLU A 219 -14.79 -11.27 -13.49
C GLU A 219 -15.01 -10.17 -12.44
N SER A 220 -15.09 -10.54 -11.15
CA SER A 220 -15.26 -9.60 -10.05
C SER A 220 -13.96 -9.01 -9.50
N MET A 221 -12.80 -9.41 -10.03
CA MET A 221 -11.50 -8.90 -9.61
C MET A 221 -11.34 -7.41 -10.01
N PHE A 222 -10.65 -6.68 -9.16
CA PHE A 222 -10.34 -5.27 -9.35
C PHE A 222 -9.04 -5.12 -10.14
N SER A 223 -8.96 -4.09 -10.99
CA SER A 223 -7.70 -3.71 -11.62
C SER A 223 -6.70 -3.24 -10.55
N LEU A 224 -5.50 -3.79 -10.57
CA LEU A 224 -4.41 -3.40 -9.69
C LEU A 224 -3.60 -2.23 -10.26
N ASN A 225 -3.55 -2.11 -11.58
CA ASN A 225 -2.82 -1.05 -12.28
C ASN A 225 -3.38 0.35 -11.95
N GLU A 226 -4.63 0.46 -11.49
CA GLU A 226 -5.19 1.75 -11.07
C GLU A 226 -4.39 2.38 -9.92
N PHE A 227 -3.79 1.57 -9.03
CA PHE A 227 -2.96 2.06 -7.92
C PHE A 227 -1.60 2.58 -8.36
N LEU A 228 -1.20 2.30 -9.60
CA LEU A 228 -0.01 2.84 -10.25
C LEU A 228 -0.32 4.02 -11.19
N ASP A 229 -1.58 4.45 -11.26
CA ASP A 229 -1.94 5.62 -12.07
C ASP A 229 -1.29 6.89 -11.49
N ARG A 230 -0.65 7.64 -12.36
CA ARG A 230 0.06 8.90 -12.01
C ARG A 230 -0.85 9.93 -11.32
N LYS A 231 -2.16 9.89 -11.53
CA LYS A 231 -3.10 10.78 -10.85
C LYS A 231 -3.08 10.65 -9.32
N HIS A 232 -2.65 9.49 -8.79
CA HIS A 232 -2.52 9.24 -7.36
C HIS A 232 -1.18 9.68 -6.77
N PHE A 233 -0.29 10.23 -7.59
CA PHE A 233 1.04 10.65 -7.20
C PHE A 233 1.23 12.13 -7.49
N LYS A 234 1.61 12.89 -6.47
CA LYS A 234 1.98 14.29 -6.62
C LYS A 234 3.31 14.43 -7.34
N THR A 235 3.51 15.55 -7.98
CA THR A 235 4.80 15.89 -8.60
C THR A 235 5.88 16.08 -7.53
N TYR A 236 7.14 15.95 -7.93
CA TYR A 236 8.28 16.21 -7.04
C TYR A 236 8.19 17.60 -6.37
N ALA A 237 7.82 18.64 -7.13
CA ALA A 237 7.72 20.00 -6.61
C ALA A 237 6.62 20.15 -5.53
N GLU A 238 5.46 19.52 -5.73
CA GLU A 238 4.37 19.52 -4.76
C GLU A 238 4.75 18.75 -3.48
N LEU A 239 5.41 17.60 -3.64
CA LEU A 239 5.91 16.81 -2.51
C LEU A 239 6.98 17.57 -1.73
N GLN A 240 7.90 18.26 -2.42
CA GLN A 240 8.92 19.10 -1.80
C GLN A 240 8.31 20.27 -1.02
N ALA A 241 7.32 20.95 -1.61
CA ALA A 241 6.62 22.04 -0.94
C ALA A 241 5.91 21.55 0.33
N LYS A 242 5.22 20.39 0.25
CA LYS A 242 4.59 19.79 1.43
C LYS A 242 5.62 19.37 2.48
N LEU A 243 6.75 18.80 2.07
CA LEU A 243 7.84 18.42 2.98
C LEU A 243 8.36 19.65 3.75
N ASN A 244 8.64 20.74 3.03
CA ASN A 244 9.13 21.98 3.63
C ASN A 244 8.11 22.54 4.65
N MET A 245 6.83 22.55 4.31
CA MET A 245 5.75 22.99 5.21
C MET A 245 5.66 22.11 6.47
N VAL A 246 5.74 20.77 6.32
CA VAL A 246 5.64 19.80 7.42
C VAL A 246 6.86 19.89 8.33
N LEU A 247 8.05 20.06 7.78
CA LEU A 247 9.29 20.18 8.54
C LEU A 247 9.54 21.59 9.09
N GLY A 248 8.74 22.61 8.71
CA GLY A 248 8.94 23.99 9.12
C GLY A 248 10.14 24.65 8.46
N LEU A 249 10.53 24.20 7.27
CA LEU A 249 11.65 24.74 6.48
C LEU A 249 11.23 25.92 5.59
N GLU A 250 10.03 26.46 5.78
CA GLU A 250 9.54 27.64 5.06
C GLU A 250 10.36 28.85 5.47
N GLY A 251 11.35 29.22 4.68
CA GLY A 251 12.28 30.33 4.94
C GLY A 251 13.72 30.07 4.47
N ALA A 252 14.08 28.84 4.21
CA ALA A 252 15.33 28.52 3.52
C ALA A 252 15.10 28.65 2.00
N SER A 253 15.60 29.73 1.40
CA SER A 253 15.55 29.99 -0.04
C SER A 253 15.79 28.75 -0.86
N THR A 254 14.84 28.47 -1.73
CA THR A 254 15.03 27.53 -2.86
C THR A 254 16.12 28.07 -3.77
N VAL A 255 17.36 27.75 -3.47
CA VAL A 255 18.43 27.84 -4.46
C VAL A 255 18.30 26.56 -5.29
N ALA A 256 17.54 26.64 -6.37
CA ALA A 256 17.65 25.67 -7.44
C ALA A 256 19.13 25.63 -7.86
N PRO A 257 19.77 24.45 -7.97
CA PRO A 257 21.08 24.38 -8.57
C PRO A 257 20.93 24.74 -10.04
N SER A 258 21.28 26.00 -10.38
CA SER A 258 21.46 26.39 -11.76
C SER A 258 22.62 25.56 -12.32
N VAL A 259 22.32 24.72 -13.29
CA VAL A 259 23.32 24.05 -14.12
C VAL A 259 24.11 25.13 -14.84
N LYS A 260 25.25 25.49 -14.29
CA LYS A 260 26.29 26.20 -15.05
C LYS A 260 27.02 25.15 -15.84
N THR A 261 26.81 25.16 -17.14
CA THR A 261 27.68 24.54 -18.14
C THR A 261 29.10 25.04 -17.89
N ALA A 262 29.99 24.18 -17.45
CA ALA A 262 31.43 24.43 -17.46
C ALA A 262 32.04 23.46 -18.43
N GLU A 263 32.61 24.06 -19.49
CA GLU A 263 33.44 23.42 -20.49
C GLU A 263 34.73 22.88 -19.88
N GLU A 264 35.13 21.75 -20.41
CA GLU A 264 36.46 21.14 -20.48
C GLU A 264 37.52 21.49 -19.41
N ASN A 265 37.87 20.48 -18.61
CA ASN A 265 39.27 20.17 -18.31
C ASN A 265 39.40 18.68 -18.02
N VAL A 266 40.02 17.98 -18.97
CA VAL A 266 40.44 16.59 -18.87
C VAL A 266 41.63 16.54 -17.93
N VAL A 267 41.44 15.86 -16.78
CA VAL A 267 42.54 15.42 -15.90
C VAL A 267 42.41 13.93 -15.70
N GLU A 268 43.42 13.18 -16.11
CA GLU A 268 43.56 11.74 -15.98
C GLU A 268 43.43 11.30 -14.51
N MET A 269 42.58 10.31 -14.28
CA MET A 269 42.43 9.65 -12.99
C MET A 269 43.37 8.44 -12.88
N PRO A 270 44.08 8.25 -11.75
CA PRO A 270 44.77 7.01 -11.47
C PRO A 270 43.81 5.90 -11.05
N LYS A 271 44.04 4.70 -11.59
CA LYS A 271 43.31 3.46 -11.26
C LYS A 271 43.31 3.19 -9.74
N GLN A 272 42.18 3.21 -9.10
CA GLN A 272 42.03 2.69 -7.77
C GLN A 272 41.39 1.28 -7.77
N LYS A 273 41.96 0.43 -6.89
CA LYS A 273 41.64 -0.97 -6.69
C LYS A 273 40.20 -1.16 -6.24
N GLU A 274 39.57 -2.24 -6.73
CA GLU A 274 38.33 -2.79 -6.22
C GLU A 274 38.40 -3.05 -4.72
N VAL A 275 37.55 -2.36 -3.98
CA VAL A 275 37.26 -2.70 -2.58
C VAL A 275 35.83 -3.22 -2.56
N SER A 276 35.70 -4.50 -2.17
CA SER A 276 34.43 -5.18 -2.01
C SER A 276 33.48 -4.41 -1.08
N ALA A 277 32.26 -4.16 -1.55
CA ALA A 277 31.20 -3.54 -0.77
C ALA A 277 30.81 -4.40 0.45
N PRO A 278 30.61 -3.79 1.64
CA PRO A 278 30.09 -4.50 2.78
C PRO A 278 28.63 -4.90 2.55
N LYS A 279 28.33 -6.16 2.81
CA LYS A 279 26.99 -6.73 2.85
C LYS A 279 26.20 -6.03 3.94
N ILE A 280 25.21 -5.22 3.56
CA ILE A 280 24.27 -4.61 4.50
C ILE A 280 23.22 -5.67 4.82
N GLU A 281 23.29 -6.22 6.02
CA GLU A 281 22.21 -7.02 6.60
C GLU A 281 21.00 -6.09 6.82
N SER A 282 19.94 -6.29 6.06
CA SER A 282 18.67 -5.59 6.23
C SER A 282 17.97 -6.14 7.47
N SER A 283 17.90 -5.38 8.54
CA SER A 283 17.05 -5.70 9.68
C SER A 283 15.57 -5.60 9.25
N SER A 284 14.89 -6.74 9.23
CA SER A 284 13.55 -6.93 8.67
C SER A 284 12.39 -6.54 9.61
N ASN A 285 12.65 -5.86 10.72
CA ASN A 285 11.63 -5.63 11.76
C ASN A 285 10.84 -4.32 11.66
N ASP A 286 11.25 -3.37 10.79
CA ASP A 286 10.72 -2.00 10.85
C ASP A 286 9.45 -1.74 10.02
N ASP A 287 9.08 -2.63 9.09
CA ASP A 287 8.04 -2.31 8.10
C ASP A 287 6.60 -2.53 8.61
N ASP A 288 6.37 -3.49 9.51
CA ASP A 288 5.02 -3.76 10.07
C ASP A 288 4.68 -2.86 11.27
N GLU A 289 5.69 -2.40 12.00
CA GLU A 289 5.51 -1.47 13.12
C GLU A 289 4.84 -0.16 12.68
N ASN A 290 5.17 0.27 11.47
CA ASN A 290 4.65 1.50 10.91
C ASN A 290 3.21 1.38 10.37
N LEU A 291 2.77 0.23 9.89
CA LEU A 291 1.39 0.01 9.43
C LEU A 291 0.39 0.05 10.59
N SER A 292 0.75 -0.57 11.75
CA SER A 292 -0.13 -0.59 12.93
C SER A 292 -0.29 0.78 13.60
N PHE A 293 0.73 1.63 13.54
CA PHE A 293 0.67 2.98 14.08
C PHE A 293 -0.31 3.89 13.33
N PHE A 294 -0.41 3.74 11.99
CA PHE A 294 -1.32 4.54 11.18
C PHE A 294 -2.76 4.03 11.15
N GLU A 295 -2.97 2.74 11.33
CA GLU A 295 -4.31 2.20 11.57
C GLU A 295 -4.89 2.77 12.87
N LYS A 296 -4.04 2.86 13.92
CA LYS A 296 -4.45 3.42 15.20
C LYS A 296 -4.76 4.92 15.14
N LEU A 297 -4.06 5.66 14.26
CA LEU A 297 -4.32 7.09 14.03
C LEU A 297 -5.56 7.37 13.17
N ALA A 298 -5.93 6.42 12.31
CA ALA A 298 -7.17 6.52 11.52
C ALA A 298 -8.43 6.13 12.31
N GLU A 299 -8.27 5.48 13.47
CA GLU A 299 -9.36 5.13 14.37
C GLU A 299 -9.64 6.21 15.44
N ASP A 300 -8.71 7.17 15.65
CA ASP A 300 -8.84 8.24 16.68
C ASP A 300 -9.30 9.60 16.09
N GLU A 301 -9.65 9.69 14.81
CA GLU A 301 -10.34 10.82 14.16
C GLU A 301 -11.73 10.39 13.63
#